data_37ab9dbbdd4f4187808f1cc65473313d
#
_entry.id   37ab9dbbdd4f4187808f1cc65473313d
#
_cell.length_a   1.000
_cell.length_b   1.000
_cell.length_c   1.000
_cell.angle_alpha   90.00
_cell.angle_beta   90.00
_cell.angle_gamma   90.00
#
_symmetry.space_group_name_H-M   'P 1'
#
loop_
_entity.id
_entity.type
_entity.pdbx_description
1 polymer ?
#
loop_
_entity_poly.entity_id
_entity_poly.type
_entity_poly.pdbx_seq_one_letter_code
_entity_poly.pdbx_strand_id
1 'polypeptide(L)'
;VASFEQIEQFVNNYPQQAKIIEHKTAIIDLVSGAKVFDITKAAATYIVEAKEGVFAIVASAVGHLKWRSLGRALGLHQIHLASSELVREHTGYDVGTVGPLFLGGTRMFFDKRLLEHERVYCGTEDAHHTLAIDPQLIIDSNDIAGYFDSSEFLQ
;
A
#
# COMPACT_ATOMS: atom_id res chain seq x y z
N VAL A 1 -6.94 -12.80 6.39
CA VAL A 1 -7.76 -11.60 6.53
C VAL A 1 -7.01 -10.60 7.41
N ALA A 2 -6.80 -9.40 6.90
CA ALA A 2 -6.05 -8.39 7.62
C ALA A 2 -6.81 -7.91 8.86
N SER A 3 -6.08 -7.74 9.97
CA SER A 3 -6.59 -7.12 11.18
C SER A 3 -5.50 -6.27 11.80
N PHE A 4 -5.89 -5.27 12.57
CA PHE A 4 -4.95 -4.40 13.27
C PHE A 4 -4.06 -5.21 14.22
N GLU A 5 -4.63 -6.21 14.89
CA GLU A 5 -3.90 -7.08 15.81
C GLU A 5 -2.77 -7.86 15.12
N GLN A 6 -3.02 -8.38 13.91
CA GLN A 6 -1.98 -9.05 13.13
C GLN A 6 -0.84 -8.10 12.77
N ILE A 7 -1.16 -6.85 12.44
CA ILE A 7 -0.17 -5.83 12.12
C ILE A 7 0.66 -5.50 13.36
N GLU A 8 0.03 -5.37 14.53
CA GLU A 8 0.75 -5.16 15.78
C GLU A 8 1.73 -6.30 16.08
N GLN A 9 1.30 -7.54 15.93
CA GLN A 9 2.15 -8.71 16.15
C GLN A 9 3.32 -8.74 15.16
N PHE A 10 3.06 -8.41 13.90
CA PHE A 10 4.10 -8.32 12.89
C PHE A 10 5.16 -7.27 13.27
N VAL A 11 4.72 -6.08 13.66
CA VAL A 11 5.61 -4.98 14.07
C VAL A 11 6.45 -5.37 15.28
N ASN A 12 5.87 -6.08 16.24
CA ASN A 12 6.58 -6.54 17.43
C ASN A 12 7.71 -7.51 17.09
N ASN A 13 7.60 -8.24 15.97
CA ASN A 13 8.65 -9.14 15.49
C ASN A 13 9.75 -8.41 14.71
N TYR A 14 9.52 -7.17 14.28
CA TYR A 14 10.47 -6.38 13.49
C TYR A 14 10.66 -4.97 14.08
N PRO A 15 11.07 -4.87 15.37
CA PRO A 15 11.04 -3.58 16.09
C PRO A 15 12.01 -2.54 15.54
N GLN A 16 13.02 -2.95 14.75
CA GLN A 16 13.98 -2.01 14.16
C GLN A 16 13.59 -1.55 12.75
N GLN A 17 12.62 -2.21 12.14
CA GLN A 17 12.22 -1.94 10.76
C GLN A 17 10.79 -1.43 10.62
N ALA A 18 10.00 -1.54 11.69
CA ALA A 18 8.59 -1.12 11.65
C ALA A 18 8.11 -0.67 13.00
N LYS A 19 7.19 0.30 12.99
CA LYS A 19 6.47 0.71 14.20
C LYS A 19 5.08 1.22 13.84
N ILE A 20 4.17 1.19 14.81
CA ILE A 20 2.84 1.76 14.65
C ILE A 20 2.81 3.11 15.37
N ILE A 21 2.32 4.14 14.68
CA ILE A 21 2.14 5.48 15.20
C ILE A 21 0.64 5.67 15.48
N GLU A 22 0.32 5.95 16.74
CA GLU A 22 -1.04 6.31 17.13
C GLU A 22 -1.22 7.82 17.04
N HIS A 23 -2.36 8.26 16.53
CA HIS A 23 -2.66 9.70 16.39
C HIS A 23 -4.15 9.98 16.53
N LYS A 24 -4.49 11.20 16.99
CA LYS A 24 -5.87 11.61 17.19
C LYS A 24 -6.59 11.94 15.89
N THR A 25 -5.84 12.44 14.90
CA THR A 25 -6.39 12.77 13.58
C THR A 25 -6.65 11.48 12.80
N ALA A 26 -7.89 11.29 12.35
CA ALA A 26 -8.19 10.18 11.43
C ALA A 26 -7.59 10.48 10.06
N ILE A 27 -6.80 9.53 9.53
CA ILE A 27 -6.21 9.67 8.20
C ILE A 27 -7.14 9.03 7.18
N ILE A 28 -7.73 9.87 6.33
CA ILE A 28 -8.66 9.46 5.27
C ILE A 28 -8.19 9.90 3.89
N ASP A 29 -7.18 10.78 3.83
CA ASP A 29 -6.62 11.32 2.59
C ASP A 29 -5.23 11.92 2.86
N LEU A 30 -4.60 12.49 1.83
CA LEU A 30 -3.28 13.11 1.96
C LEU A 30 -3.31 14.37 2.82
N VAL A 31 -4.41 15.11 2.83
CA VAL A 31 -4.53 16.35 3.64
C VAL A 31 -4.48 16.02 5.13
N SER A 32 -5.27 15.03 5.56
CA SER A 32 -5.23 14.58 6.95
C SER A 32 -3.91 13.89 7.29
N GLY A 33 -3.33 13.14 6.35
CA GLY A 33 -2.01 12.50 6.52
C GLY A 33 -0.90 13.49 6.74
N ALA A 34 -0.92 14.63 6.04
CA ALA A 34 0.08 15.69 6.17
C ALA A 34 0.15 16.29 7.58
N LYS A 35 -0.89 16.13 8.39
CA LYS A 35 -0.92 16.58 9.79
C LYS A 35 -0.16 15.64 10.73
N VAL A 36 0.14 14.43 10.27
CA VAL A 36 0.74 13.37 11.11
C VAL A 36 2.16 13.03 10.67
N PHE A 37 2.40 12.97 9.35
CA PHE A 37 3.70 12.56 8.80
C PHE A 37 3.99 13.31 7.49
N ASP A 38 5.21 13.12 7.00
CA ASP A 38 5.64 13.65 5.70
C ASP A 38 5.00 12.84 4.57
N ILE A 39 4.03 13.44 3.87
CA ILE A 39 3.28 12.76 2.79
C ILE A 39 4.14 12.39 1.59
N THR A 40 5.30 13.01 1.41
CA THR A 40 6.22 12.61 0.33
C THR A 40 6.78 11.21 0.55
N LYS A 41 6.66 10.68 1.78
CA LYS A 41 7.06 9.32 2.16
C LYS A 41 5.87 8.39 2.33
N ALA A 42 4.66 8.84 2.00
CA ALA A 42 3.48 8.00 2.10
C ALA A 42 3.44 6.97 0.96
N ALA A 43 3.08 5.74 1.30
CA ALA A 43 2.86 4.67 0.35
C ALA A 43 1.39 4.28 0.37
N ALA A 44 0.78 4.30 -0.80
CA ALA A 44 -0.60 3.87 -0.99
C ALA A 44 -0.62 2.43 -1.52
N THR A 45 -1.54 1.63 -1.02
CA THR A 45 -1.78 0.28 -1.51
C THR A 45 -3.13 0.27 -2.23
N TYR A 46 -3.09 -0.01 -3.53
CA TYR A 46 -4.27 -0.12 -4.37
C TYR A 46 -4.50 -1.58 -4.71
N ILE A 47 -5.74 -2.03 -4.60
CA ILE A 47 -6.13 -3.35 -5.10
C ILE A 47 -6.76 -3.13 -6.48
N VAL A 48 -6.21 -3.79 -7.47
CA VAL A 48 -6.65 -3.67 -8.86
C VAL A 48 -7.10 -5.01 -9.40
N GLU A 49 -8.02 -4.94 -10.35
CA GLU A 49 -8.49 -6.09 -11.10
C GLU A 49 -8.11 -5.91 -12.56
N ALA A 50 -7.68 -6.99 -13.19
CA ALA A 50 -7.32 -7.02 -14.60
C ALA A 50 -7.72 -8.38 -15.16
N LYS A 51 -7.59 -8.57 -16.48
CA LYS A 51 -7.84 -9.90 -17.08
C LYS A 51 -7.01 -11.00 -16.44
N GLU A 52 -5.80 -10.66 -16.02
CA GLU A 52 -4.83 -11.61 -15.44
C GLU A 52 -5.14 -11.95 -13.98
N GLY A 53 -6.03 -11.23 -13.33
CA GLY A 53 -6.41 -11.48 -11.95
C GLY A 53 -6.42 -10.23 -11.08
N VAL A 54 -6.33 -10.44 -9.76
CA VAL A 54 -6.33 -9.38 -8.76
C VAL A 54 -4.91 -9.18 -8.26
N PHE A 55 -4.47 -7.93 -8.19
CA PHE A 55 -3.10 -7.56 -7.78
C PHE A 55 -3.13 -6.39 -6.81
N ALA A 56 -2.07 -6.28 -6.01
CA ALA A 56 -1.82 -5.10 -5.21
C ALA A 56 -0.79 -4.22 -5.93
N ILE A 57 -1.04 -2.92 -5.96
CA ILE A 57 -0.09 -1.93 -6.46
C ILE A 57 0.30 -1.05 -5.28
N VAL A 58 1.56 -1.13 -4.85
CA VAL A 58 2.08 -0.28 -3.78
C VAL A 58 2.95 0.80 -4.40
N ALA A 59 2.52 2.05 -4.25
CA ALA A 59 3.14 3.19 -4.89
C ALA A 59 3.24 4.39 -3.97
N SER A 60 4.14 5.33 -4.30
CA SER A 60 4.13 6.63 -3.67
C SER A 60 2.73 7.23 -3.76
N ALA A 61 2.22 7.73 -2.63
CA ALA A 61 0.85 8.24 -2.55
C ALA A 61 0.68 9.62 -3.21
N VAL A 62 1.78 10.33 -3.46
CA VAL A 62 1.75 11.67 -4.04
C VAL A 62 1.68 11.57 -5.56
N GLY A 63 0.70 12.27 -6.15
CA GLY A 63 0.46 12.27 -7.58
C GLY A 63 -0.64 11.29 -7.99
N HIS A 64 -1.08 11.42 -9.24
CA HIS A 64 -2.12 10.56 -9.80
C HIS A 64 -1.51 9.64 -10.85
N LEU A 65 -1.67 8.33 -10.67
CA LEU A 65 -1.16 7.33 -11.60
C LEU A 65 -2.00 7.28 -12.86
N LYS A 66 -1.32 7.16 -14.00
CA LYS A 66 -1.94 6.86 -15.29
C LYS A 66 -2.17 5.34 -15.36
N TRP A 67 -3.30 4.89 -14.86
CA TRP A 67 -3.58 3.47 -14.69
C TRP A 67 -3.46 2.65 -15.97
N ARG A 68 -3.94 3.19 -17.10
CA ARG A 68 -3.86 2.48 -18.38
C ARG A 68 -2.40 2.27 -18.81
N SER A 69 -1.59 3.32 -18.71
CA SER A 69 -0.16 3.24 -19.08
C SER A 69 0.59 2.30 -18.13
N LEU A 70 0.33 2.39 -16.82
CA LEU A 70 0.93 1.51 -15.83
C LEU A 70 0.52 0.06 -16.09
N GLY A 71 -0.75 -0.21 -16.31
CA GLY A 71 -1.24 -1.55 -16.60
C GLY A 71 -0.54 -2.14 -17.83
N ARG A 72 -0.40 -1.36 -18.89
CA ARG A 72 0.29 -1.79 -20.09
C ARG A 72 1.75 -2.16 -19.81
N ALA A 73 2.46 -1.35 -19.01
CA ALA A 73 3.85 -1.62 -18.64
C ALA A 73 3.98 -2.87 -17.79
N LEU A 74 2.99 -3.17 -16.95
CA LEU A 74 2.99 -4.33 -16.07
C LEU A 74 2.43 -5.60 -16.74
N GLY A 75 1.97 -5.51 -17.98
CA GLY A 75 1.37 -6.63 -18.69
C GLY A 75 -0.06 -6.96 -18.23
N LEU A 76 -0.74 -5.99 -17.62
CA LEU A 76 -2.11 -6.15 -17.14
C LEU A 76 -3.10 -5.52 -18.11
N HIS A 77 -4.07 -6.30 -18.53
CA HIS A 77 -5.10 -5.88 -19.49
C HIS A 77 -6.38 -5.47 -18.78
N GLN A 78 -6.98 -4.36 -19.23
CA GLN A 78 -8.23 -3.85 -18.67
C GLN A 78 -8.14 -3.58 -17.17
N ILE A 79 -7.01 -3.03 -16.72
CA ILE A 79 -6.77 -2.70 -15.33
C ILE A 79 -7.77 -1.66 -14.83
N HIS A 80 -8.32 -1.89 -13.64
CA HIS A 80 -9.17 -0.93 -12.93
C HIS A 80 -9.08 -1.18 -11.43
N LEU A 81 -9.41 -0.16 -10.66
CA LEU A 81 -9.47 -0.31 -9.20
C LEU A 81 -10.58 -1.30 -8.83
N ALA A 82 -10.27 -2.22 -7.95
CA ALA A 82 -11.24 -3.20 -7.48
C ALA A 82 -12.34 -2.52 -6.67
N SER A 83 -13.54 -3.10 -6.69
CA SER A 83 -14.65 -2.63 -5.87
C SER A 83 -14.33 -2.78 -4.39
N SER A 84 -14.99 -1.99 -3.54
CA SER A 84 -14.80 -2.10 -2.08
C SER A 84 -15.13 -3.50 -1.57
N GLU A 85 -16.12 -4.16 -2.17
CA GLU A 85 -16.48 -5.54 -1.83
C GLU A 85 -15.37 -6.51 -2.14
N LEU A 86 -14.77 -6.38 -3.33
CA LEU A 86 -13.67 -7.25 -3.75
C LEU A 86 -12.43 -7.04 -2.89
N VAL A 87 -12.12 -5.79 -2.54
CA VAL A 87 -11.01 -5.45 -1.64
C VAL A 87 -11.20 -6.14 -0.29
N ARG A 88 -12.38 -6.00 0.31
CA ARG A 88 -12.69 -6.60 1.59
C ARG A 88 -12.63 -8.13 1.53
N GLU A 89 -13.19 -8.72 0.48
CA GLU A 89 -13.23 -10.15 0.28
C GLU A 89 -11.84 -10.76 0.15
N HIS A 90 -10.96 -10.11 -0.61
CA HIS A 90 -9.60 -10.58 -0.87
C HIS A 90 -8.62 -10.30 0.27
N THR A 91 -8.74 -9.17 0.93
CA THR A 91 -7.71 -8.70 1.86
C THR A 91 -8.19 -8.52 3.30
N GLY A 92 -9.49 -8.36 3.50
CA GLY A 92 -10.04 -8.01 4.81
C GLY A 92 -9.97 -6.52 5.15
N TYR A 93 -9.28 -5.72 4.33
CA TYR A 93 -9.22 -4.27 4.52
C TYR A 93 -10.46 -3.59 3.96
N ASP A 94 -10.80 -2.45 4.56
CA ASP A 94 -11.74 -1.50 3.97
C ASP A 94 -10.98 -0.54 3.04
N VAL A 95 -11.61 -0.11 1.96
CA VAL A 95 -11.05 0.89 1.05
C VAL A 95 -10.76 2.18 1.83
N GLY A 96 -9.58 2.75 1.63
CA GLY A 96 -9.11 3.93 2.35
C GLY A 96 -8.19 3.62 3.52
N THR A 97 -8.19 2.37 4.01
CA THR A 97 -7.31 1.93 5.10
C THR A 97 -6.41 0.76 4.70
N VAL A 98 -6.36 0.43 3.42
CA VAL A 98 -5.57 -0.71 2.91
C VAL A 98 -4.08 -0.48 3.18
N GLY A 99 -3.46 -1.44 3.84
CA GLY A 99 -2.02 -1.46 4.06
C GLY A 99 -1.32 -2.50 3.20
N PRO A 100 0.02 -2.51 3.19
CA PRO A 100 0.80 -3.39 2.32
C PRO A 100 1.08 -4.77 2.91
N LEU A 101 0.50 -5.11 4.06
CA LEU A 101 0.71 -6.38 4.74
C LEU A 101 -0.58 -7.18 4.83
N PHE A 102 -0.47 -8.51 4.86
CA PHE A 102 -1.61 -9.42 5.04
C PHE A 102 -2.68 -9.26 3.96
N LEU A 103 -2.24 -9.31 2.70
CA LEU A 103 -3.11 -9.08 1.54
C LEU A 103 -3.75 -10.38 0.99
N GLY A 104 -3.83 -11.42 1.83
CA GLY A 104 -4.51 -12.66 1.44
C GLY A 104 -3.83 -13.42 0.31
N GLY A 105 -2.52 -13.29 0.17
CA GLY A 105 -1.77 -13.93 -0.90
C GLY A 105 -1.84 -13.19 -2.24
N THR A 106 -2.43 -12.00 -2.27
CA THR A 106 -2.49 -11.17 -3.47
C THR A 106 -1.08 -10.77 -3.91
N ARG A 107 -0.73 -11.02 -5.17
CA ARG A 107 0.57 -10.67 -5.71
C ARG A 107 0.71 -9.15 -5.86
N MET A 108 1.93 -8.65 -5.68
CA MET A 108 2.19 -7.22 -5.54
C MET A 108 3.15 -6.72 -6.62
N PHE A 109 2.82 -5.56 -7.21
CA PHE A 109 3.78 -4.75 -7.95
C PHE A 109 4.20 -3.58 -7.07
N PHE A 110 5.50 -3.34 -6.99
CA PHE A 110 6.08 -2.42 -6.01
C PHE A 110 6.82 -1.27 -6.69
N ASP A 111 6.52 -0.04 -6.23
CA ASP A 111 7.14 1.19 -6.72
C ASP A 111 8.56 1.34 -6.19
N LYS A 112 9.55 1.31 -7.07
CA LYS A 112 10.96 1.44 -6.70
C LYS A 112 11.29 2.77 -6.03
N ARG A 113 10.49 3.82 -6.27
CA ARG A 113 10.70 5.12 -5.61
C ARG A 113 10.60 5.04 -4.10
N LEU A 114 9.81 4.11 -3.59
CA LEU A 114 9.64 3.93 -2.15
C LEU A 114 10.94 3.48 -1.47
N LEU A 115 11.83 2.82 -2.21
CA LEU A 115 13.13 2.37 -1.69
C LEU A 115 14.11 3.51 -1.42
N GLU A 116 13.82 4.72 -1.88
CA GLU A 116 14.62 5.91 -1.61
C GLU A 116 14.48 6.40 -0.17
N HIS A 117 13.44 5.92 0.54
CA HIS A 117 13.16 6.33 1.91
C HIS A 117 13.58 5.25 2.90
N GLU A 118 14.07 5.67 4.05
CA GLU A 118 14.37 4.76 5.16
C GLU A 118 13.09 4.16 5.75
N ARG A 119 12.05 4.97 5.81
CA ARG A 119 10.71 4.56 6.27
C ARG A 119 9.65 5.14 5.34
N VAL A 120 8.62 4.35 5.10
CA VAL A 120 7.41 4.79 4.40
C VAL A 120 6.21 4.65 5.33
N TYR A 121 5.20 5.47 5.11
CA TYR A 121 4.00 5.54 5.95
C TYR A 121 2.82 4.91 5.21
N CYS A 122 2.19 3.94 5.85
CA CYS A 122 1.19 3.06 5.23
C CYS A 122 -0.05 2.91 6.11
N GLY A 123 -1.12 2.41 5.52
CA GLY A 123 -2.35 2.06 6.24
C GLY A 123 -2.20 0.85 7.15
N THR A 124 -3.07 0.76 8.16
CA THR A 124 -3.08 -0.30 9.16
C THR A 124 -4.44 -0.96 9.34
N GLU A 125 -5.43 -0.66 8.51
CA GLU A 125 -6.85 -1.00 8.72
C GLU A 125 -7.55 -0.03 9.67
N ASP A 126 -6.81 0.72 10.49
CA ASP A 126 -7.35 1.70 11.44
C ASP A 126 -6.87 3.12 11.09
N ALA A 127 -7.83 4.05 10.91
CA ALA A 127 -7.53 5.42 10.49
C ALA A 127 -6.75 6.24 11.55
N HIS A 128 -6.72 5.79 12.79
CA HIS A 128 -6.00 6.44 13.90
C HIS A 128 -4.62 5.85 14.17
N HIS A 129 -4.18 4.93 13.33
CA HIS A 129 -2.87 4.30 13.43
C HIS A 129 -2.21 4.26 12.06
N THR A 130 -0.92 4.57 12.03
CA THR A 130 -0.10 4.55 10.80
C THR A 130 1.05 3.58 10.99
N LEU A 131 1.30 2.79 9.97
CA LEU A 131 2.47 1.90 9.92
C LEU A 131 3.64 2.69 9.32
N ALA A 132 4.71 2.85 10.10
CA ALA A 132 5.99 3.34 9.59
C ALA A 132 6.89 2.13 9.41
N ILE A 133 7.32 1.85 8.19
CA ILE A 133 8.00 0.60 7.85
C ILE A 133 9.13 0.81 6.85
N ASP A 134 10.20 0.04 7.02
CA ASP A 134 11.25 -0.08 6.02
C ASP A 134 10.62 -0.67 4.74
N PRO A 135 10.72 0.01 3.59
CA PRO A 135 10.12 -0.48 2.35
C PRO A 135 10.63 -1.86 1.92
N GLN A 136 11.88 -2.21 2.25
CA GLN A 136 12.40 -3.53 1.94
C GLN A 136 11.65 -4.63 2.70
N LEU A 137 11.21 -4.34 3.93
CA LEU A 137 10.44 -5.31 4.71
C LEU A 137 9.06 -5.58 4.07
N ILE A 138 8.47 -4.60 3.41
CA ILE A 138 7.24 -4.81 2.63
C ILE A 138 7.51 -5.83 1.52
N ILE A 139 8.60 -5.65 0.79
CA ILE A 139 8.98 -6.56 -0.30
C ILE A 139 9.20 -7.97 0.23
N ASP A 140 9.95 -8.09 1.32
CA ASP A 140 10.29 -9.39 1.91
C ASP A 140 9.07 -10.13 2.48
N SER A 141 8.00 -9.40 2.78
CA SER A 141 6.80 -9.95 3.41
C SER A 141 5.67 -10.25 2.42
N ASN A 142 5.89 -10.07 1.13
CA ASN A 142 4.87 -10.23 0.09
C ASN A 142 5.35 -11.08 -1.08
N ASP A 143 4.41 -11.54 -1.89
CA ASP A 143 4.68 -12.19 -3.17
C ASP A 143 4.79 -11.11 -4.25
N ILE A 144 6.01 -10.79 -4.65
CA ILE A 144 6.27 -9.71 -5.60
C ILE A 144 6.14 -10.22 -7.04
N ALA A 145 5.22 -9.63 -7.78
CA ALA A 145 5.00 -9.90 -9.19
C ALA A 145 5.94 -9.08 -10.09
N GLY A 146 6.37 -7.91 -9.64
CA GLY A 146 7.26 -7.05 -10.39
C GLY A 146 7.43 -5.68 -9.75
N TYR A 147 8.23 -4.85 -10.41
CA TYR A 147 8.57 -3.50 -9.95
C TYR A 147 8.29 -2.48 -11.04
N PHE A 148 8.09 -1.24 -10.64
CA PHE A 148 7.92 -0.11 -11.56
C PHE A 148 8.44 1.17 -10.88
N ASP A 149 8.60 2.23 -11.67
CA ASP A 149 8.91 3.57 -11.18
C ASP A 149 7.69 4.45 -11.45
N SER A 150 7.00 4.86 -10.37
CA SER A 150 5.76 5.63 -10.50
C SER A 150 5.95 6.98 -11.18
N SER A 151 7.16 7.56 -11.16
CA SER A 151 7.42 8.83 -11.83
C SER A 151 7.21 8.77 -13.35
N GLU A 152 7.29 7.57 -13.94
CA GLU A 152 7.05 7.36 -15.37
C GLU A 152 5.57 7.34 -15.73
N PHE A 153 4.68 7.27 -14.73
CA PHE A 153 3.24 7.08 -14.92
C PHE A 153 2.39 8.15 -14.23
N LEU A 154 2.95 9.30 -13.91
CA LEU A 154 2.20 10.40 -13.28
C LEU A 154 1.52 11.27 -14.34
N GLN A 155 0.29 11.67 -14.01
CA GLN A 155 -0.48 12.61 -14.83
C GLN A 155 0.07 14.03 -14.70
#